data_de6fef4b498a43eda5d477c919e20acd
#
_entry.id   de6fef4b498a43eda5d477c919e20acd
#
_cell.length_a   1.000
_cell.length_b   1.000
_cell.length_c   1.000
_cell.angle_alpha   90.00
_cell.angle_beta   90.00
_cell.angle_gamma   90.00
#
_symmetry.space_group_name_H-M   'P 1'
#
loop_
_entity.id
_entity.type
_entity.pdbx_description
1 polymer ?
#
loop_
_entity_poly.entity_id
_entity_poly.type
_entity_poly.pdbx_seq_one_letter_code
_entity_poly.pdbx_strand_id
1 'polypeptide(L)'
;NTNYRDLKDSYLFYNIAQKTKAYLAEHPDSHLYRMGIGDVSLPLCDAVIKALHEAVNDQADKNTFHGYMPECGDPALRGTIANYYKKRGVELSDEEVFVSSGASDELGDILDLFGRDKTVLIMEPAYPAYVDANIIAGNKIIHMPAGKENGFLPMPNPGITADVIYICSPNNPTGAVFDYKKLQAWVDYADSTDAIILFDAAYEAFIEEDDIPHSIYEVNGAKKCAIEICSLSKTAGFTGTRCGYTVIPKELERDGMSLNKMWVRNRTTKTNGVSYIIQKGAAAIFTEEGQKQIHDNIKIYKQNATCLMEALDTLGIWYC
;
A
#
# COMPACT_ATOMS: atom_id res chain seq x y z
N ASN A 1 10.25 -23.25 -9.33
CA ASN A 1 8.84 -22.84 -9.33
C ASN A 1 8.33 -22.73 -10.78
N THR A 2 7.48 -23.71 -11.20
CA THR A 2 6.94 -23.80 -12.58
C THR A 2 5.88 -22.75 -12.88
N ASN A 3 5.30 -22.11 -11.88
CA ASN A 3 4.26 -21.08 -12.03
C ASN A 3 4.76 -19.85 -12.81
N TYR A 4 6.07 -19.64 -12.86
CA TYR A 4 6.66 -18.56 -13.68
C TYR A 4 6.36 -18.69 -15.17
N ARG A 5 5.91 -19.88 -15.64
CA ARG A 5 5.49 -20.09 -17.04
C ARG A 5 4.16 -19.41 -17.36
N ASP A 6 3.36 -19.14 -16.33
CA ASP A 6 2.03 -18.53 -16.45
C ASP A 6 2.09 -16.99 -16.38
N LEU A 7 3.28 -16.43 -16.05
CA LEU A 7 3.52 -15.00 -16.13
C LEU A 7 3.59 -14.56 -17.60
N LYS A 8 3.13 -13.33 -17.87
CA LYS A 8 3.41 -12.67 -19.15
C LYS A 8 4.92 -12.53 -19.33
N ASP A 9 5.39 -12.54 -20.58
CA ASP A 9 6.83 -12.54 -20.94
C ASP A 9 7.66 -11.45 -20.25
N SER A 10 7.04 -10.34 -19.84
CA SER A 10 7.69 -9.38 -18.97
C SER A 10 6.68 -8.49 -18.21
N TYR A 11 7.12 -8.01 -17.05
CA TYR A 11 6.37 -7.07 -16.21
C TYR A 11 6.07 -5.77 -16.96
N LEU A 12 4.84 -5.25 -16.83
CA LEU A 12 4.33 -4.11 -17.60
C LEU A 12 5.30 -2.92 -17.62
N PHE A 13 5.79 -2.50 -16.47
CA PHE A 13 6.67 -1.32 -16.36
C PHE A 13 8.04 -1.56 -16.97
N TYR A 14 8.56 -2.78 -16.95
CA TYR A 14 9.78 -3.14 -17.66
C TYR A 14 9.60 -2.98 -19.18
N ASN A 15 8.49 -3.46 -19.73
CA ASN A 15 8.17 -3.31 -21.16
C ASN A 15 8.06 -1.84 -21.57
N ILE A 16 7.41 -1.01 -20.74
CA ILE A 16 7.31 0.44 -20.99
C ILE A 16 8.69 1.07 -21.02
N ALA A 17 9.55 0.72 -20.04
CA ALA A 17 10.92 1.24 -20.00
C ALA A 17 11.75 0.85 -21.23
N GLN A 18 11.65 -0.39 -21.71
CA GLN A 18 12.33 -0.85 -22.91
C GLN A 18 11.83 -0.14 -24.18
N LYS A 19 10.51 0.00 -24.35
CA LYS A 19 9.91 0.75 -25.48
C LYS A 19 10.32 2.22 -25.46
N THR A 20 10.34 2.85 -24.29
CA THR A 20 10.80 4.23 -24.11
C THR A 20 12.27 4.39 -24.51
N LYS A 21 13.14 3.46 -24.09
CA LYS A 21 14.55 3.46 -24.45
C LYS A 21 14.76 3.31 -25.96
N ALA A 22 14.02 2.39 -26.59
CA ALA A 22 14.09 2.18 -28.03
C ALA A 22 13.62 3.44 -28.81
N TYR A 23 12.49 4.02 -28.40
CA TYR A 23 11.97 5.24 -29.01
C TYR A 23 12.96 6.41 -28.95
N LEU A 24 13.56 6.66 -27.79
CA LEU A 24 14.55 7.73 -27.62
C LEU A 24 15.84 7.47 -28.39
N ALA A 25 16.22 6.20 -28.64
CA ALA A 25 17.36 5.87 -29.49
C ALA A 25 17.11 6.22 -30.96
N GLU A 26 15.87 6.06 -31.44
CA GLU A 26 15.45 6.42 -32.80
C GLU A 26 15.13 7.92 -32.96
N HIS A 27 14.72 8.57 -31.84
CA HIS A 27 14.30 9.97 -31.79
C HIS A 27 15.03 10.76 -30.69
N PRO A 28 16.35 10.99 -30.79
CA PRO A 28 17.17 11.55 -29.72
C PRO A 28 16.79 12.97 -29.31
N ASP A 29 16.19 13.75 -30.22
CA ASP A 29 15.76 15.12 -29.96
C ASP A 29 14.32 15.22 -29.41
N SER A 30 13.65 14.09 -29.20
CA SER A 30 12.27 14.10 -28.70
C SER A 30 12.21 14.45 -27.22
N HIS A 31 11.32 15.38 -26.89
CA HIS A 31 10.95 15.66 -25.49
C HIS A 31 9.85 14.68 -25.04
N LEU A 32 10.17 13.80 -24.09
CA LEU A 32 9.27 12.78 -23.59
C LEU A 32 8.61 13.19 -22.28
N TYR A 33 7.29 13.31 -22.29
CA TYR A 33 6.49 13.46 -21.06
C TYR A 33 6.14 12.07 -20.51
N ARG A 34 6.69 11.73 -19.33
CA ARG A 34 6.48 10.44 -18.70
C ARG A 34 5.26 10.50 -17.78
N MET A 35 4.14 9.93 -18.21
CA MET A 35 2.89 9.90 -17.47
C MET A 35 2.41 8.48 -17.12
N GLY A 36 3.27 7.48 -17.30
CA GLY A 36 2.90 6.05 -17.14
C GLY A 36 3.26 5.44 -15.81
N ILE A 37 4.10 6.11 -14.99
CA ILE A 37 4.50 5.62 -13.67
C ILE A 37 4.25 6.73 -12.65
N GLY A 38 3.43 6.42 -11.65
CA GLY A 38 3.18 7.33 -10.52
C GLY A 38 4.36 7.32 -9.54
N ASP A 39 5.46 7.98 -9.91
CA ASP A 39 6.52 8.28 -8.95
C ASP A 39 6.35 9.68 -8.38
N VAL A 40 6.86 9.88 -7.15
CA VAL A 40 6.87 11.21 -6.53
C VAL A 40 7.91 12.09 -7.20
N SER A 41 7.57 13.37 -7.42
CA SER A 41 8.46 14.35 -8.05
C SER A 41 9.05 15.36 -7.06
N LEU A 42 8.54 15.39 -5.83
CA LEU A 42 9.05 16.24 -4.77
C LEU A 42 10.05 15.47 -3.89
N PRO A 43 11.06 16.17 -3.34
CA PRO A 43 12.01 15.56 -2.40
C PRO A 43 11.32 15.18 -1.08
N LEU A 44 12.02 14.38 -0.26
CA LEU A 44 11.64 14.16 1.13
C LEU A 44 11.54 15.50 1.87
N CYS A 45 10.56 15.64 2.75
CA CYS A 45 10.37 16.88 3.51
C CYS A 45 11.49 17.09 4.56
N ASP A 46 11.70 18.34 4.97
CA ASP A 46 12.80 18.74 5.83
C ASP A 46 12.80 17.99 7.17
N ALA A 47 11.63 17.74 7.76
CA ALA A 47 11.52 16.98 9.00
C ALA A 47 12.10 15.56 8.86
N VAL A 48 11.83 14.90 7.74
CA VAL A 48 12.38 13.57 7.42
C VAL A 48 13.89 13.63 7.20
N ILE A 49 14.37 14.59 6.39
CA ILE A 49 15.80 14.75 6.09
C ILE A 49 16.59 14.99 7.38
N LYS A 50 16.08 15.86 8.26
CA LYS A 50 16.70 16.12 9.56
C LYS A 50 16.79 14.86 10.41
N ALA A 51 15.71 14.09 10.53
CA ALA A 51 15.69 12.85 11.30
C ALA A 51 16.63 11.78 10.73
N LEU A 52 16.76 11.68 9.39
CA LEU A 52 17.71 10.80 8.74
C LEU A 52 19.16 11.17 9.08
N HIS A 53 19.50 12.48 9.05
CA HIS A 53 20.84 12.95 9.41
C HIS A 53 21.17 12.66 10.89
N GLU A 54 20.24 12.91 11.79
CA GLU A 54 20.39 12.59 13.20
C GLU A 54 20.64 11.09 13.40
N ALA A 55 19.85 10.23 12.74
CA ALA A 55 20.01 8.78 12.82
C ALA A 55 21.33 8.28 12.22
N VAL A 56 21.86 8.93 11.19
CA VAL A 56 23.21 8.61 10.66
C VAL A 56 24.29 8.98 11.68
N ASN A 57 24.16 10.13 12.37
CA ASN A 57 25.09 10.53 13.41
C ASN A 57 25.05 9.58 14.63
N ASP A 58 23.87 9.07 15.01
CA ASP A 58 23.73 8.05 16.05
C ASP A 58 24.57 6.80 15.75
N GLN A 59 24.64 6.41 14.48
CA GLN A 59 25.43 5.23 14.05
C GLN A 59 26.95 5.47 14.13
N ALA A 60 27.40 6.69 14.21
CA ALA A 60 28.82 7.03 14.30
C ALA A 60 29.37 6.98 15.74
N ASP A 61 28.52 7.00 16.77
CA ASP A 61 28.90 6.98 18.19
C ASP A 61 28.56 5.63 18.82
N LYS A 62 29.56 5.02 19.49
CA LYS A 62 29.42 3.72 20.17
C LYS A 62 28.33 3.69 21.26
N ASN A 63 27.92 4.84 21.81
CA ASN A 63 26.90 4.93 22.86
C ASN A 63 25.49 5.03 22.29
N THR A 64 25.36 5.43 21.03
CA THR A 64 24.07 5.61 20.31
C THR A 64 23.92 4.67 19.13
N PHE A 65 24.95 3.86 18.84
CA PHE A 65 24.92 2.88 17.76
C PHE A 65 23.80 1.85 17.97
N HIS A 66 23.05 1.59 16.91
CA HIS A 66 22.02 0.55 16.82
C HIS A 66 22.47 -0.59 15.92
N GLY A 67 22.41 -1.82 16.42
CA GLY A 67 22.60 -3.04 15.64
C GLY A 67 21.30 -3.44 14.90
N TYR A 68 21.01 -4.74 14.87
CA TYR A 68 19.74 -5.22 14.30
C TYR A 68 18.56 -4.61 15.02
N MET A 69 17.64 -4.05 14.24
CA MET A 69 16.35 -3.60 14.75
C MET A 69 15.42 -4.78 15.00
N PRO A 70 14.40 -4.63 15.87
CA PRO A 70 13.35 -5.65 15.98
C PRO A 70 12.74 -5.97 14.62
N GLU A 71 12.50 -7.23 14.35
CA GLU A 71 12.03 -7.73 13.04
C GLU A 71 10.66 -7.18 12.65
N CYS A 72 9.83 -6.88 13.64
CA CYS A 72 8.50 -6.27 13.44
C CYS A 72 8.55 -4.72 13.38
N GLY A 73 9.73 -4.12 13.56
CA GLY A 73 9.92 -2.67 13.58
C GLY A 73 10.15 -2.07 14.97
N ASP A 74 10.65 -0.84 14.99
CA ASP A 74 10.89 -0.05 16.21
C ASP A 74 9.58 0.11 17.00
N PRO A 75 9.50 -0.32 18.27
CA PRO A 75 8.29 -0.18 19.08
C PRO A 75 7.80 1.27 19.20
N ALA A 76 8.71 2.26 19.22
CA ALA A 76 8.35 3.66 19.27
C ALA A 76 7.64 4.12 17.99
N LEU A 77 8.13 3.70 16.81
CA LEU A 77 7.47 3.98 15.54
C LEU A 77 6.12 3.26 15.44
N ARG A 78 6.04 1.98 15.83
CA ARG A 78 4.81 1.20 15.84
C ARG A 78 3.74 1.84 16.72
N GLY A 79 4.11 2.27 17.93
CA GLY A 79 3.22 3.01 18.84
C GLY A 79 2.78 4.36 18.27
N THR A 80 3.66 5.06 17.56
CA THR A 80 3.34 6.32 16.88
C THR A 80 2.32 6.10 15.76
N ILE A 81 2.48 5.03 14.96
CA ILE A 81 1.52 4.65 13.93
C ILE A 81 0.17 4.27 14.56
N ALA A 82 0.16 3.47 15.63
CA ALA A 82 -1.09 3.13 16.35
C ALA A 82 -1.82 4.40 16.83
N ASN A 83 -1.10 5.39 17.34
CA ASN A 83 -1.66 6.69 17.74
C ASN A 83 -2.18 7.52 16.54
N TYR A 84 -1.61 7.36 15.35
CA TYR A 84 -2.13 7.98 14.14
C TYR A 84 -3.53 7.46 13.78
N TYR A 85 -3.75 6.14 13.89
CA TYR A 85 -5.07 5.53 13.71
C TYR A 85 -6.09 5.98 14.77
N LYS A 86 -5.64 6.15 16.00
CA LYS A 86 -6.50 6.60 17.10
C LYS A 86 -7.16 7.97 16.83
N LYS A 87 -6.50 8.86 16.10
CA LYS A 87 -7.07 10.17 15.69
C LYS A 87 -8.32 10.02 14.81
N ARG A 88 -8.49 8.84 14.16
CA ARG A 88 -9.65 8.49 13.33
C ARG A 88 -10.62 7.52 14.04
N GLY A 89 -10.49 7.35 15.35
CA GLY A 89 -11.34 6.47 16.14
C GLY A 89 -11.00 4.99 16.04
N VAL A 90 -9.86 4.63 15.43
CA VAL A 90 -9.40 3.24 15.31
C VAL A 90 -8.42 2.94 16.42
N GLU A 91 -8.78 2.08 17.35
CA GLU A 91 -7.90 1.62 18.44
C GLU A 91 -7.05 0.44 17.97
N LEU A 92 -5.73 0.63 17.96
CA LEU A 92 -4.73 -0.39 17.68
C LEU A 92 -3.69 -0.44 18.80
N SER A 93 -3.14 -1.62 19.05
CA SER A 93 -1.89 -1.73 19.82
C SER A 93 -0.68 -1.67 18.88
N ASP A 94 0.48 -1.32 19.40
CA ASP A 94 1.73 -1.35 18.64
C ASP A 94 2.07 -2.75 18.12
N GLU A 95 1.63 -3.81 18.81
CA GLU A 95 1.84 -5.20 18.40
C GLU A 95 1.00 -5.62 17.17
N GLU A 96 0.05 -4.78 16.73
CA GLU A 96 -0.73 -4.99 15.51
C GLU A 96 -0.12 -4.30 14.29
N VAL A 97 0.93 -3.48 14.50
CA VAL A 97 1.63 -2.72 13.46
C VAL A 97 2.99 -3.36 13.17
N PHE A 98 3.31 -3.57 11.91
CA PHE A 98 4.55 -4.20 11.43
C PHE A 98 5.23 -3.30 10.40
N VAL A 99 6.43 -2.81 10.70
CA VAL A 99 7.18 -1.94 9.78
C VAL A 99 7.85 -2.77 8.70
N SER A 100 7.81 -2.30 7.46
CA SER A 100 8.32 -3.01 6.29
C SER A 100 9.15 -2.12 5.37
N SER A 101 9.81 -2.73 4.39
CA SER A 101 10.55 -2.04 3.32
C SER A 101 9.64 -1.45 2.23
N GLY A 102 8.34 -1.43 2.45
CA GLY A 102 7.34 -0.87 1.56
C GLY A 102 6.24 -1.85 1.16
N ALA A 103 5.10 -1.34 0.76
CA ALA A 103 3.91 -2.14 0.44
C ALA A 103 4.14 -3.21 -0.64
N SER A 104 5.00 -2.95 -1.64
CA SER A 104 5.29 -3.95 -2.69
C SER A 104 5.93 -5.23 -2.15
N ASP A 105 6.84 -5.10 -1.17
CA ASP A 105 7.49 -6.25 -0.55
C ASP A 105 6.49 -7.02 0.31
N GLU A 106 5.67 -6.29 1.08
CA GLU A 106 4.62 -6.87 1.92
C GLU A 106 3.55 -7.61 1.11
N LEU A 107 3.13 -7.07 -0.05
CA LEU A 107 2.17 -7.72 -0.94
C LEU A 107 2.65 -9.09 -1.46
N GLY A 108 3.95 -9.27 -1.59
CA GLY A 108 4.55 -10.57 -1.91
C GLY A 108 4.63 -11.49 -0.69
N ASP A 109 5.14 -10.97 0.42
CA ASP A 109 5.42 -11.75 1.62
C ASP A 109 4.15 -12.19 2.37
N ILE A 110 3.09 -11.38 2.34
CA ILE A 110 1.83 -11.66 3.06
C ILE A 110 1.16 -12.94 2.55
N LEU A 111 1.44 -13.34 1.31
CA LEU A 111 0.88 -14.57 0.72
C LEU A 111 1.32 -15.84 1.45
N ASP A 112 2.44 -15.79 2.18
CA ASP A 112 2.86 -16.92 3.02
C ASP A 112 1.85 -17.27 4.13
N LEU A 113 1.00 -16.33 4.55
CA LEU A 113 -0.01 -16.58 5.58
C LEU A 113 -1.15 -17.47 5.07
N PHE A 114 -1.39 -17.51 3.76
CA PHE A 114 -2.57 -18.16 3.19
C PHE A 114 -2.28 -19.56 2.62
N GLY A 115 -1.01 -19.94 2.48
CA GLY A 115 -0.64 -21.19 1.85
C GLY A 115 -0.75 -21.14 0.33
N ARG A 116 -0.90 -22.31 -0.31
CA ARG A 116 -0.97 -22.47 -1.77
C ARG A 116 -2.39 -22.81 -2.22
N ASP A 117 -2.62 -22.70 -3.54
CA ASP A 117 -3.88 -23.09 -4.18
C ASP A 117 -5.11 -22.30 -3.69
N LYS A 118 -4.89 -21.09 -3.21
CA LYS A 118 -5.97 -20.19 -2.81
C LYS A 118 -6.65 -19.56 -4.01
N THR A 119 -7.93 -19.25 -3.84
CA THR A 119 -8.69 -18.44 -4.80
C THR A 119 -8.65 -16.99 -4.38
N VAL A 120 -8.18 -16.12 -5.26
CA VAL A 120 -7.96 -14.71 -5.00
C VAL A 120 -8.83 -13.87 -5.91
N LEU A 121 -9.59 -12.93 -5.35
CA LEU A 121 -10.40 -11.98 -6.10
C LEU A 121 -9.62 -10.69 -6.28
N ILE A 122 -9.45 -10.26 -7.53
CA ILE A 122 -8.78 -9.01 -7.90
C ILE A 122 -9.73 -8.17 -8.77
N MET A 123 -9.99 -6.93 -8.35
CA MET A 123 -10.77 -5.97 -9.12
C MET A 123 -9.90 -5.35 -10.20
N GLU A 124 -10.31 -5.37 -11.46
CA GLU A 124 -9.52 -4.88 -12.59
C GLU A 124 -10.17 -3.68 -13.29
N PRO A 125 -9.38 -2.63 -13.60
CA PRO A 125 -7.90 -2.55 -13.59
C PRO A 125 -7.31 -2.43 -12.19
N ALA A 126 -6.15 -3.08 -11.98
CA ALA A 126 -5.46 -3.18 -10.71
C ALA A 126 -3.96 -2.92 -10.82
N TYR A 127 -3.29 -2.75 -9.69
CA TYR A 127 -1.84 -2.76 -9.64
C TYR A 127 -1.30 -4.13 -10.06
N PRO A 128 -0.43 -4.21 -11.11
CA PRO A 128 -0.04 -5.48 -11.70
C PRO A 128 0.61 -6.48 -10.74
N ALA A 129 1.24 -5.98 -9.67
CA ALA A 129 1.89 -6.85 -8.70
C ALA A 129 0.92 -7.81 -7.99
N TYR A 130 -0.36 -7.45 -7.85
CA TYR A 130 -1.34 -8.37 -7.24
C TYR A 130 -1.48 -9.64 -8.07
N VAL A 131 -1.54 -9.50 -9.40
CA VAL A 131 -1.68 -10.63 -10.33
C VAL A 131 -0.41 -11.46 -10.33
N ASP A 132 0.74 -10.84 -10.57
CA ASP A 132 2.03 -11.54 -10.72
C ASP A 132 2.43 -12.26 -9.43
N ALA A 133 2.29 -11.63 -8.26
CA ALA A 133 2.59 -12.26 -6.98
C ALA A 133 1.72 -13.51 -6.73
N ASN A 134 0.43 -13.44 -7.06
CA ASN A 134 -0.47 -14.58 -6.88
C ASN A 134 -0.21 -15.70 -7.89
N ILE A 135 0.15 -15.40 -9.13
CA ILE A 135 0.62 -16.41 -10.11
C ILE A 135 1.88 -17.10 -9.57
N ILE A 136 2.89 -16.34 -9.10
CA ILE A 136 4.12 -16.89 -8.55
C ILE A 136 3.83 -17.80 -7.35
N ALA A 137 2.90 -17.42 -6.49
CA ALA A 137 2.47 -18.21 -5.33
C ALA A 137 1.68 -19.48 -5.73
N GLY A 138 1.13 -19.55 -6.95
CA GLY A 138 0.32 -20.67 -7.44
C GLY A 138 -1.15 -20.56 -7.06
N ASN A 139 -1.64 -19.34 -6.80
CA ASN A 139 -3.04 -19.07 -6.50
C ASN A 139 -3.89 -18.97 -7.77
N LYS A 140 -5.17 -19.27 -7.65
CA LYS A 140 -6.17 -19.05 -8.69
C LYS A 140 -6.71 -17.64 -8.60
N ILE A 141 -6.77 -16.93 -9.72
CA ILE A 141 -7.24 -15.55 -9.76
C ILE A 141 -8.62 -15.47 -10.40
N ILE A 142 -9.55 -14.84 -9.68
CA ILE A 142 -10.83 -14.39 -10.21
C ILE A 142 -10.70 -12.90 -10.50
N HIS A 143 -10.83 -12.53 -11.77
CA HIS A 143 -10.83 -11.14 -12.20
C HIS A 143 -12.24 -10.57 -12.14
N MET A 144 -12.44 -9.53 -11.32
CA MET A 144 -13.73 -8.84 -11.22
C MET A 144 -13.66 -7.51 -11.98
N PRO A 145 -14.46 -7.32 -13.04
CA PRO A 145 -14.44 -6.09 -13.81
C PRO A 145 -14.84 -4.87 -12.96
N ALA A 146 -13.97 -3.88 -12.95
CA ALA A 146 -14.21 -2.56 -12.39
C ALA A 146 -14.16 -1.55 -13.54
N GLY A 147 -15.31 -1.16 -14.06
CA GLY A 147 -15.43 -0.31 -15.23
C GLY A 147 -16.24 0.95 -14.96
N LYS A 148 -16.42 1.72 -16.03
CA LYS A 148 -17.18 2.97 -15.99
C LYS A 148 -18.62 2.77 -15.49
N GLU A 149 -19.22 1.63 -15.81
CA GLU A 149 -20.59 1.25 -15.47
C GLU A 149 -20.82 1.08 -13.96
N ASN A 150 -19.78 0.75 -13.20
CA ASN A 150 -19.84 0.62 -11.73
C ASN A 150 -18.95 1.65 -11.02
N GLY A 151 -18.51 2.70 -11.75
CA GLY A 151 -17.63 3.74 -11.22
C GLY A 151 -16.28 3.21 -10.74
N PHE A 152 -15.81 2.11 -11.32
CA PHE A 152 -14.59 1.37 -10.92
C PHE A 152 -14.62 0.82 -9.48
N LEU A 153 -15.82 0.72 -8.89
CA LEU A 153 -16.04 0.26 -7.52
C LEU A 153 -17.07 -0.88 -7.52
N PRO A 154 -16.70 -2.08 -7.98
CA PRO A 154 -17.61 -3.22 -8.01
C PRO A 154 -18.05 -3.60 -6.59
N MET A 155 -19.26 -4.10 -6.47
CA MET A 155 -19.84 -4.57 -5.22
C MET A 155 -19.69 -6.09 -5.08
N PRO A 156 -19.73 -6.62 -3.86
CA PRO A 156 -19.67 -8.07 -3.64
C PRO A 156 -20.74 -8.82 -4.46
N ASN A 157 -20.33 -9.94 -5.06
CA ASN A 157 -21.22 -10.83 -5.76
C ASN A 157 -21.35 -12.15 -4.99
N PRO A 158 -22.52 -12.51 -4.45
CA PRO A 158 -22.71 -13.74 -3.68
C PRO A 158 -22.42 -15.04 -4.47
N GLY A 159 -22.38 -14.96 -5.80
CA GLY A 159 -22.03 -16.07 -6.68
C GLY A 159 -20.52 -16.32 -6.82
N ILE A 160 -19.68 -15.48 -6.24
CA ILE A 160 -18.23 -15.60 -6.29
C ILE A 160 -17.74 -15.94 -4.88
N THR A 161 -16.90 -16.96 -4.75
CA THR A 161 -16.23 -17.31 -3.49
C THR A 161 -14.73 -17.18 -3.68
N ALA A 162 -14.07 -16.45 -2.77
CA ALA A 162 -12.62 -16.29 -2.76
C ALA A 162 -12.08 -16.42 -1.32
N ASP A 163 -10.86 -16.92 -1.19
CA ASP A 163 -10.15 -16.96 0.11
C ASP A 163 -9.57 -15.57 0.46
N VAL A 164 -9.13 -14.84 -0.57
CA VAL A 164 -8.48 -13.54 -0.42
C VAL A 164 -9.08 -12.55 -1.41
N ILE A 165 -9.34 -11.33 -0.95
CA ILE A 165 -9.93 -10.24 -1.73
C ILE A 165 -8.99 -9.05 -1.70
N TYR A 166 -8.51 -8.59 -2.84
CA TYR A 166 -7.73 -7.34 -2.93
C TYR A 166 -8.65 -6.15 -3.12
N ILE A 167 -8.52 -5.15 -2.24
CA ILE A 167 -9.17 -3.85 -2.33
C ILE A 167 -8.10 -2.78 -2.21
N CYS A 168 -7.97 -1.91 -3.21
CA CYS A 168 -7.11 -0.73 -3.15
C CYS A 168 -7.98 0.53 -3.12
N SER A 169 -7.81 1.38 -2.09
CA SER A 169 -8.62 2.59 -1.95
C SER A 169 -7.80 3.71 -1.30
N PRO A 170 -7.54 4.78 -2.05
CA PRO A 170 -7.79 5.04 -3.47
C PRO A 170 -7.12 4.02 -4.39
N ASN A 171 -7.82 3.63 -5.48
CA ASN A 171 -7.36 2.56 -6.36
C ASN A 171 -6.26 3.01 -7.33
N ASN A 172 -5.26 2.18 -7.50
CA ASN A 172 -4.32 2.26 -8.62
C ASN A 172 -4.76 1.27 -9.71
N PRO A 173 -5.12 1.73 -10.95
CA PRO A 173 -4.78 3.03 -11.54
C PRO A 173 -5.93 4.05 -11.59
N THR A 174 -7.13 3.76 -11.11
CA THR A 174 -8.33 4.54 -11.44
C THR A 174 -8.56 5.77 -10.56
N GLY A 175 -7.93 5.84 -9.37
CA GLY A 175 -8.19 6.86 -8.37
C GLY A 175 -9.52 6.72 -7.64
N ALA A 176 -10.36 5.74 -8.00
CA ALA A 176 -11.65 5.52 -7.37
C ALA A 176 -11.49 5.16 -5.88
N VAL A 177 -12.37 5.68 -5.04
CA VAL A 177 -12.36 5.47 -3.58
C VAL A 177 -13.66 4.86 -3.10
N PHE A 178 -13.56 3.89 -2.21
CA PHE A 178 -14.72 3.29 -1.56
C PHE A 178 -15.20 4.17 -0.41
N ASP A 179 -16.50 4.48 -0.38
CA ASP A 179 -17.17 5.07 0.78
C ASP A 179 -17.41 4.03 1.89
N TYR A 180 -17.80 4.50 3.09
CA TYR A 180 -18.09 3.63 4.25
C TYR A 180 -19.12 2.54 3.93
N LYS A 181 -20.17 2.85 3.16
CA LYS A 181 -21.25 1.91 2.84
C LYS A 181 -20.73 0.77 1.93
N LYS A 182 -19.94 1.12 0.93
CA LYS A 182 -19.40 0.13 0.01
C LYS A 182 -18.36 -0.75 0.68
N LEU A 183 -17.47 -0.16 1.52
CA LEU A 183 -16.51 -0.96 2.30
C LEU A 183 -17.23 -1.86 3.32
N GLN A 184 -18.30 -1.39 3.98
CA GLN A 184 -19.08 -2.23 4.88
C GLN A 184 -19.63 -3.46 4.17
N ALA A 185 -20.17 -3.29 2.95
CA ALA A 185 -20.66 -4.43 2.18
C ALA A 185 -19.55 -5.45 1.85
N TRP A 186 -18.32 -5.00 1.60
CA TRP A 186 -17.18 -5.90 1.39
C TRP A 186 -16.74 -6.59 2.69
N VAL A 187 -16.75 -5.88 3.81
CA VAL A 187 -16.45 -6.45 5.13
C VAL A 187 -17.50 -7.49 5.51
N ASP A 188 -18.79 -7.18 5.35
CA ASP A 188 -19.89 -8.12 5.63
C ASP A 188 -19.80 -9.38 4.75
N TYR A 189 -19.44 -9.18 3.48
CA TYR A 189 -19.23 -10.29 2.55
C TYR A 189 -18.03 -11.16 2.97
N ALA A 190 -16.89 -10.55 3.29
CA ALA A 190 -15.70 -11.27 3.72
C ALA A 190 -15.93 -12.05 5.02
N ASP A 191 -16.60 -11.44 6.00
CA ASP A 191 -16.96 -12.11 7.26
C ASP A 191 -17.90 -13.29 7.02
N SER A 192 -18.91 -13.14 6.14
CA SER A 192 -19.87 -14.20 5.83
C SER A 192 -19.31 -15.37 5.02
N THR A 193 -18.22 -15.16 4.28
CA THR A 193 -17.57 -16.16 3.42
C THR A 193 -16.24 -16.66 3.97
N ASP A 194 -15.85 -16.21 5.16
CA ASP A 194 -14.55 -16.49 5.81
C ASP A 194 -13.34 -16.03 4.97
N ALA A 195 -13.55 -15.10 4.06
CA ALA A 195 -12.50 -14.51 3.24
C ALA A 195 -11.64 -13.50 4.03
N ILE A 196 -10.42 -13.24 3.55
CA ILE A 196 -9.56 -12.17 4.05
C ILE A 196 -9.47 -11.06 3.02
N ILE A 197 -9.73 -9.83 3.45
CA ILE A 197 -9.47 -8.63 2.65
C ILE A 197 -8.01 -8.21 2.84
N LEU A 198 -7.25 -8.10 1.74
CA LEU A 198 -5.99 -7.37 1.69
C LEU A 198 -6.31 -5.95 1.21
N PHE A 199 -6.32 -5.02 2.14
CA PHE A 199 -6.65 -3.62 1.87
C PHE A 199 -5.37 -2.83 1.65
N ASP A 200 -5.15 -2.39 0.41
CA ASP A 200 -4.01 -1.54 0.04
C ASP A 200 -4.39 -0.07 0.19
N ALA A 201 -3.82 0.57 1.22
CA ALA A 201 -4.02 1.96 1.58
C ALA A 201 -2.84 2.87 1.13
N ALA A 202 -2.12 2.48 0.07
CA ALA A 202 -0.92 3.21 -0.38
C ALA A 202 -1.18 4.68 -0.73
N TYR A 203 -2.42 5.06 -1.01
CA TYR A 203 -2.81 6.41 -1.40
C TYR A 203 -3.75 7.10 -0.41
N GLU A 204 -3.92 6.56 0.80
CA GLU A 204 -4.85 7.07 1.83
C GLU A 204 -4.65 8.57 2.14
N ALA A 205 -3.40 9.04 2.10
CA ALA A 205 -3.04 10.42 2.41
C ALA A 205 -3.60 11.45 1.38
N PHE A 206 -4.07 10.98 0.22
CA PHE A 206 -4.70 11.83 -0.81
C PHE A 206 -6.20 12.01 -0.62
N ILE A 207 -6.81 11.33 0.34
CA ILE A 207 -8.22 11.51 0.71
C ILE A 207 -8.32 12.80 1.54
N GLU A 208 -9.22 13.69 1.15
CA GLU A 208 -9.49 14.96 1.87
C GLU A 208 -10.93 15.04 2.38
N GLU A 209 -11.79 14.18 1.88
CA GLU A 209 -13.20 14.13 2.20
C GLU A 209 -13.43 13.41 3.54
N ASP A 210 -14.14 14.08 4.48
CA ASP A 210 -14.41 13.55 5.83
C ASP A 210 -15.34 12.33 5.83
N ASP A 211 -16.08 12.09 4.75
CA ASP A 211 -17.03 10.98 4.59
C ASP A 211 -16.43 9.78 3.85
N ILE A 212 -15.12 9.81 3.57
CA ILE A 212 -14.39 8.71 2.96
C ILE A 212 -13.42 8.11 4.01
N PRO A 213 -13.47 6.79 4.24
CA PRO A 213 -12.55 6.15 5.19
C PRO A 213 -11.12 6.12 4.66
N HIS A 214 -10.14 6.46 5.51
CA HIS A 214 -8.72 6.35 5.22
C HIS A 214 -8.17 4.96 5.52
N SER A 215 -8.86 4.22 6.37
CA SER A 215 -8.50 2.87 6.79
C SER A 215 -9.73 1.97 6.74
N ILE A 216 -9.52 0.71 6.36
CA ILE A 216 -10.61 -0.27 6.43
C ILE A 216 -11.09 -0.48 7.87
N TYR A 217 -10.25 -0.21 8.87
CA TYR A 217 -10.62 -0.39 10.28
C TYR A 217 -11.54 0.71 10.83
N GLU A 218 -11.85 1.74 10.05
CA GLU A 218 -12.94 2.67 10.33
C GLU A 218 -14.32 2.04 10.05
N VAL A 219 -14.33 0.84 9.43
CA VAL A 219 -15.53 0.07 9.10
C VAL A 219 -15.75 -1.03 10.13
N ASN A 220 -16.99 -1.20 10.58
CA ASN A 220 -17.34 -2.17 11.62
C ASN A 220 -17.06 -3.61 11.17
N GLY A 221 -16.40 -4.39 12.04
CA GLY A 221 -16.11 -5.80 11.79
C GLY A 221 -14.81 -6.04 11.01
N ALA A 222 -14.22 -5.01 10.37
CA ALA A 222 -13.04 -5.18 9.52
C ALA A 222 -11.85 -5.85 10.21
N LYS A 223 -11.65 -5.63 11.50
CA LYS A 223 -10.55 -6.26 12.26
C LYS A 223 -10.62 -7.79 12.28
N LYS A 224 -11.77 -8.38 12.00
CA LYS A 224 -11.95 -9.84 11.96
C LYS A 224 -11.66 -10.45 10.60
N CYS A 225 -11.60 -9.64 9.54
CA CYS A 225 -11.48 -10.15 8.18
C CYS A 225 -10.54 -9.34 7.28
N ALA A 226 -9.80 -8.35 7.78
CA ALA A 226 -8.94 -7.53 6.94
C ALA A 226 -7.52 -7.40 7.49
N ILE A 227 -6.57 -7.35 6.55
CA ILE A 227 -5.17 -6.92 6.72
C ILE A 227 -5.00 -5.65 5.93
N GLU A 228 -4.45 -4.60 6.53
CA GLU A 228 -4.20 -3.33 5.84
C GLU A 228 -2.71 -3.15 5.56
N ILE A 229 -2.39 -2.78 4.32
CA ILE A 229 -1.01 -2.56 3.85
C ILE A 229 -0.87 -1.09 3.48
N CYS A 230 0.09 -0.41 4.12
CA CYS A 230 0.32 1.02 3.97
C CYS A 230 1.70 1.31 3.40
N SER A 231 1.78 2.34 2.56
CA SER A 231 3.03 2.76 1.93
C SER A 231 3.37 4.19 2.28
N LEU A 232 4.58 4.44 2.74
CA LEU A 232 5.10 5.80 2.89
C LEU A 232 5.70 6.34 1.58
N SER A 233 5.76 5.52 0.53
CA SER A 233 6.30 5.89 -0.78
C SER A 233 5.52 7.06 -1.40
N LYS A 234 4.19 7.02 -1.36
CA LYS A 234 3.33 8.05 -1.97
C LYS A 234 2.99 9.16 -0.98
N THR A 235 2.78 8.80 0.27
CA THR A 235 2.46 9.75 1.34
C THR A 235 3.59 10.74 1.60
N ALA A 236 4.85 10.26 1.67
CA ALA A 236 5.97 11.05 2.16
C ALA A 236 7.25 10.94 1.32
N GLY A 237 7.16 10.42 0.10
CA GLY A 237 8.29 10.37 -0.83
C GLY A 237 9.29 9.23 -0.58
N PHE A 238 8.94 8.20 0.16
CA PHE A 238 9.83 7.07 0.49
C PHE A 238 10.00 6.07 -0.68
N THR A 239 9.88 6.52 -1.91
CA THR A 239 10.06 5.66 -3.09
C THR A 239 11.48 5.08 -3.22
N GLY A 240 12.50 5.87 -2.88
CA GLY A 240 13.92 5.48 -2.90
C GLY A 240 14.45 4.98 -1.56
N THR A 241 13.91 5.45 -0.45
CA THR A 241 14.35 5.11 0.91
C THR A 241 13.69 3.86 1.46
N ARG A 242 12.56 3.44 0.90
CA ARG A 242 11.81 2.21 1.19
C ARG A 242 11.29 2.10 2.63
N CYS A 243 10.06 2.50 2.87
CA CYS A 243 9.35 2.22 4.11
C CYS A 243 7.84 2.10 3.88
N GLY A 244 7.22 1.24 4.64
CA GLY A 244 5.79 1.02 4.73
C GLY A 244 5.47 0.33 6.05
N TYR A 245 4.23 -0.04 6.22
CA TYR A 245 3.81 -0.87 7.35
C TYR A 245 2.55 -1.65 7.02
N THR A 246 2.36 -2.74 7.74
CA THR A 246 1.17 -3.59 7.65
C THR A 246 0.49 -3.60 9.01
N VAL A 247 -0.84 -3.56 9.01
CA VAL A 247 -1.64 -3.72 10.23
C VAL A 247 -2.36 -5.06 10.17
N ILE A 248 -2.12 -5.91 11.18
CA ILE A 248 -2.79 -7.20 11.34
C ILE A 248 -3.37 -7.26 12.75
N PRO A 249 -4.69 -7.14 12.90
CA PRO A 249 -5.34 -7.18 14.20
C PRO A 249 -5.11 -8.49 14.94
N LYS A 250 -5.01 -8.42 16.27
CA LYS A 250 -4.85 -9.60 17.12
C LYS A 250 -6.08 -10.51 17.09
N GLU A 251 -7.25 -9.94 16.82
CA GLU A 251 -8.51 -10.66 16.71
C GLU A 251 -8.72 -11.37 15.37
N LEU A 252 -7.83 -11.12 14.37
CA LEU A 252 -7.89 -11.77 13.07
C LEU A 252 -7.40 -13.20 13.16
N GLU A 253 -8.34 -14.15 13.11
CA GLU A 253 -8.07 -15.59 13.20
C GLU A 253 -8.71 -16.35 12.04
N ARG A 254 -8.07 -17.41 11.58
CA ARG A 254 -8.59 -18.38 10.62
C ARG A 254 -8.14 -19.78 11.03
N ASP A 255 -9.05 -20.73 10.95
CA ASP A 255 -8.79 -22.15 11.33
C ASP A 255 -8.20 -22.30 12.76
N GLY A 256 -8.60 -21.43 13.70
CA GLY A 256 -8.09 -21.41 15.07
C GLY A 256 -6.66 -20.88 15.20
N MET A 257 -6.11 -20.27 14.16
CA MET A 257 -4.78 -19.64 14.14
C MET A 257 -4.88 -18.13 14.04
N SER A 258 -4.14 -17.41 14.89
CA SER A 258 -4.01 -15.96 14.80
C SER A 258 -3.06 -15.56 13.68
N LEU A 259 -3.57 -14.81 12.69
CA LEU A 259 -2.75 -14.32 11.58
C LEU A 259 -1.68 -13.33 12.06
N ASN A 260 -1.96 -12.56 13.10
CA ASN A 260 -0.97 -11.68 13.73
C ASN A 260 0.22 -12.49 14.26
N LYS A 261 -0.01 -13.57 15.02
CA LYS A 261 1.07 -14.43 15.53
C LYS A 261 1.82 -15.14 14.41
N MET A 262 1.13 -15.56 13.36
CA MET A 262 1.75 -16.15 12.18
C MET A 262 2.67 -15.12 11.49
N TRP A 263 2.23 -13.87 11.39
CA TRP A 263 3.04 -12.80 10.79
C TRP A 263 4.27 -12.45 11.63
N VAL A 264 4.13 -12.35 12.95
CA VAL A 264 5.29 -12.25 13.86
C VAL A 264 6.30 -13.35 13.55
N ARG A 265 5.83 -14.61 13.45
CA ARG A 265 6.71 -15.75 13.15
C ARG A 265 7.35 -15.65 11.76
N ASN A 266 6.61 -15.20 10.77
CA ASN A 266 7.12 -14.96 9.43
C ASN A 266 8.24 -13.90 9.47
N ARG A 267 7.99 -12.73 10.07
CA ARG A 267 8.99 -11.65 10.17
C ARG A 267 10.25 -12.08 10.90
N THR A 268 10.13 -12.69 12.06
CA THR A 268 11.29 -13.19 12.83
C THR A 268 12.07 -14.32 12.11
N THR A 269 11.51 -14.90 11.07
CA THR A 269 12.18 -15.95 10.28
C THR A 269 12.82 -15.40 9.01
N LYS A 270 12.17 -14.43 8.35
CA LYS A 270 12.54 -14.01 6.99
C LYS A 270 13.26 -12.67 6.90
N THR A 271 13.21 -11.83 7.95
CA THR A 271 13.82 -10.52 7.95
C THR A 271 14.59 -10.24 9.23
N ASN A 272 15.53 -9.31 9.17
CA ASN A 272 16.22 -8.74 10.33
C ASN A 272 15.74 -7.31 10.63
N GLY A 273 14.53 -6.97 10.22
CA GLY A 273 13.94 -5.66 10.41
C GLY A 273 14.36 -4.61 9.38
N VAL A 274 13.66 -3.49 9.40
CA VAL A 274 13.98 -2.33 8.56
C VAL A 274 15.10 -1.53 9.19
N SER A 275 15.93 -0.89 8.38
CA SER A 275 17.05 -0.03 8.84
C SER A 275 16.61 0.97 9.90
N TYR A 276 17.39 1.09 10.98
CA TYR A 276 17.22 2.10 12.01
C TYR A 276 17.07 3.50 11.43
N ILE A 277 17.97 3.89 10.53
CA ILE A 277 17.99 5.21 9.89
C ILE A 277 16.65 5.49 9.19
N ILE A 278 16.16 4.52 8.45
CA ILE A 278 14.89 4.66 7.71
C ILE A 278 13.70 4.76 8.65
N GLN A 279 13.66 3.96 9.72
CA GLN A 279 12.59 4.01 10.70
C GLN A 279 12.55 5.35 11.47
N LYS A 280 13.72 5.94 11.76
CA LYS A 280 13.81 7.29 12.35
C LYS A 280 13.26 8.36 11.40
N GLY A 281 13.63 8.31 10.12
CA GLY A 281 13.04 9.18 9.10
C GLY A 281 11.53 9.00 8.98
N ALA A 282 11.05 7.76 9.03
CA ALA A 282 9.62 7.44 8.98
C ALA A 282 8.88 7.99 10.21
N ALA A 283 9.47 7.94 11.41
CA ALA A 283 8.86 8.49 12.62
C ALA A 283 8.60 10.00 12.51
N ALA A 284 9.48 10.74 11.82
CA ALA A 284 9.32 12.18 11.61
C ALA A 284 8.07 12.55 10.81
N ILE A 285 7.56 11.64 9.97
CA ILE A 285 6.32 11.82 9.20
C ILE A 285 5.12 12.11 10.12
N PHE A 286 5.06 11.45 11.27
CA PHE A 286 3.92 11.48 12.19
C PHE A 286 4.01 12.63 13.21
N THR A 287 5.07 13.44 13.19
CA THR A 287 5.16 14.68 13.96
C THR A 287 4.24 15.76 13.37
N GLU A 288 3.90 16.78 14.16
CA GLU A 288 3.09 17.92 13.68
C GLU A 288 3.76 18.62 12.49
N GLU A 289 5.08 18.85 12.56
CA GLU A 289 5.87 19.46 11.48
C GLU A 289 5.87 18.55 10.24
N GLY A 290 6.13 17.26 10.40
CA GLY A 290 6.12 16.28 9.29
C GLY A 290 4.77 16.21 8.60
N GLN A 291 3.67 16.11 9.36
CA GLN A 291 2.32 16.08 8.81
C GLN A 291 2.00 17.35 8.01
N LYS A 292 2.38 18.53 8.54
CA LYS A 292 2.19 19.79 7.83
C LYS A 292 2.95 19.82 6.50
N GLN A 293 4.23 19.44 6.51
CA GLN A 293 5.07 19.45 5.29
C GLN A 293 4.59 18.45 4.24
N ILE A 294 4.11 17.27 4.67
CA ILE A 294 3.50 16.27 3.80
C ILE A 294 2.22 16.81 3.16
N HIS A 295 1.35 17.40 3.98
CA HIS A 295 0.12 18.00 3.48
C HIS A 295 0.39 19.11 2.44
N ASP A 296 1.40 19.95 2.66
CA ASP A 296 1.79 20.98 1.71
C ASP A 296 2.31 20.36 0.38
N ASN A 297 3.05 19.25 0.43
CA ASN A 297 3.46 18.50 -0.75
C ASN A 297 2.26 17.88 -1.49
N ILE A 298 1.32 17.27 -0.77
CA ILE A 298 0.10 16.68 -1.37
C ILE A 298 -0.73 17.72 -2.09
N LYS A 299 -0.86 18.94 -1.52
CA LYS A 299 -1.53 20.05 -2.20
C LYS A 299 -0.96 20.36 -3.59
N ILE A 300 0.35 20.29 -3.76
CA ILE A 300 1.00 20.51 -5.06
C ILE A 300 0.56 19.45 -6.06
N TYR A 301 0.53 18.17 -5.65
CA TYR A 301 0.06 17.08 -6.52
C TYR A 301 -1.42 17.25 -6.89
N LYS A 302 -2.26 17.65 -5.95
CA LYS A 302 -3.69 17.92 -6.21
C LYS A 302 -3.91 19.12 -7.14
N GLN A 303 -3.13 20.19 -6.98
CA GLN A 303 -3.17 21.33 -7.91
C GLN A 303 -2.79 20.89 -9.33
N ASN A 304 -1.77 20.04 -9.47
CA ASN A 304 -1.39 19.48 -10.78
C ASN A 304 -2.52 18.62 -11.38
N ALA A 305 -3.19 17.81 -10.56
CA ALA A 305 -4.34 17.03 -11.01
C ALA A 305 -5.49 17.92 -11.48
N THR A 306 -5.83 18.98 -10.73
CA THR A 306 -6.83 19.96 -11.12
C THR A 306 -6.50 20.60 -12.47
N CYS A 307 -5.26 21.03 -12.67
CA CYS A 307 -4.79 21.61 -13.93
C CYS A 307 -4.95 20.64 -15.11
N LEU A 308 -4.65 19.35 -14.90
CA LEU A 308 -4.84 18.31 -15.92
C LEU A 308 -6.32 18.08 -16.22
N MET A 309 -7.17 18.00 -15.22
CA MET A 309 -8.62 17.82 -15.38
C MET A 309 -9.23 18.97 -16.17
N GLU A 310 -8.91 20.23 -15.86
CA GLU A 310 -9.37 21.42 -16.60
C GLU A 310 -8.94 21.39 -18.07
N ALA A 311 -7.71 20.93 -18.35
CA ALA A 311 -7.21 20.78 -19.71
C ALA A 311 -7.97 19.68 -20.47
N LEU A 312 -8.20 18.53 -19.84
CA LEU A 312 -8.95 17.42 -20.43
C LEU A 312 -10.41 17.80 -20.70
N ASP A 313 -11.06 18.53 -19.79
CA ASP A 313 -12.41 19.06 -19.97
C ASP A 313 -12.47 20.01 -21.18
N THR A 314 -11.48 20.90 -21.30
CA THR A 314 -11.40 21.82 -22.45
C THR A 314 -11.26 21.09 -23.78
N LEU A 315 -10.57 19.95 -23.79
CA LEU A 315 -10.35 19.11 -24.96
C LEU A 315 -11.49 18.09 -25.20
N GLY A 316 -12.46 17.99 -24.31
CA GLY A 316 -13.52 16.99 -24.35
C GLY A 316 -13.03 15.56 -24.19
N ILE A 317 -11.90 15.36 -23.51
CA ILE A 317 -11.30 14.04 -23.26
C ILE A 317 -11.85 13.53 -21.93
N TRP A 318 -12.46 12.34 -21.98
CA TRP A 318 -12.95 11.67 -20.80
C TRP A 318 -11.81 11.17 -19.89
N TYR A 319 -11.97 11.33 -18.59
CA TYR A 319 -11.10 10.81 -17.52
C TYR A 319 -11.93 10.30 -16.33
N CYS A 320 -11.32 9.58 -15.41
CA CYS A 320 -11.89 9.12 -14.14
C CYS A 320 -11.03 9.57 -12.96
#